data_cb27a222a1930fd89d7e90853dc6472c
#
_entry.id   cb27a222a1930fd89d7e90853dc6472c
#
_cell.length_a   1.000
_cell.length_b   1.000
_cell.length_c   1.000
_cell.angle_alpha   90.00
_cell.angle_beta   90.00
_cell.angle_gamma   90.00
#
_symmetry.space_group_name_H-M   'P 1'
#
loop_
_entity.id
_entity.type
_entity.pdbx_description
1 polymer ?
#
loop_
_entity_poly.entity_id
_entity_poly.type
_entity_poly.pdbx_seq_one_letter_code
_entity_poly.pdbx_strand_id
1 'polypeptide(L)'
;MKLILKTIGFSFLIAIFLFMVIVVFNVDPKRSLLLNLKHIQSNGFYVFYGVCLALINFAFFKYLNHYVVWYRYQKYRLIIGFLSSVVITMVSFIILRLLHRVAIEGIDYEYFLKTENIKMYLLAFLCMVVISALFHVFYFYQQLQKSKIQEQKVIAGTASAKFDALKNQLDPHFLFNSLNVLTSLIDENPINAKN
;
A
#
# COMPACT_ATOMS: atom_id res chain seq x y z
N MET A 1 -2.81 -12.78 5.26
CA MET A 1 -3.51 -13.36 4.11
C MET A 1 -4.39 -12.31 3.37
N LYS A 2 -5.35 -11.63 4.01
CA LYS A 2 -6.24 -10.63 3.36
C LYS A 2 -5.50 -9.48 2.63
N LEU A 3 -4.38 -8.99 3.16
CA LEU A 3 -3.61 -7.90 2.53
C LEU A 3 -2.92 -8.37 1.25
N ILE A 4 -2.36 -9.59 1.27
CA ILE A 4 -1.71 -10.20 0.10
C ILE A 4 -2.71 -10.38 -1.03
N LEU A 5 -3.91 -10.91 -0.71
CA LEU A 5 -4.97 -11.11 -1.70
C LEU A 5 -5.43 -9.77 -2.34
N LYS A 6 -5.56 -8.71 -1.53
CA LYS A 6 -5.90 -7.37 -2.03
C LYS A 6 -4.81 -6.80 -2.94
N THR A 7 -3.53 -6.99 -2.59
CA THR A 7 -2.42 -6.49 -3.40
C THR A 7 -2.34 -7.24 -4.73
N ILE A 8 -2.48 -8.56 -4.72
CA ILE A 8 -2.52 -9.37 -5.94
C ILE A 8 -3.71 -8.97 -6.81
N GLY A 9 -4.90 -8.83 -6.23
CA GLY A 9 -6.10 -8.42 -6.97
C GLY A 9 -5.94 -7.04 -7.61
N PHE A 10 -5.39 -6.07 -6.89
CA PHE A 10 -5.15 -4.72 -7.41
C PHE A 10 -4.08 -4.71 -8.52
N SER A 11 -3.00 -5.48 -8.36
CA SER A 11 -1.96 -5.63 -9.38
C SER A 11 -2.50 -6.30 -10.65
N PHE A 12 -3.36 -7.30 -10.49
CA PHE A 12 -4.03 -7.97 -11.59
C PHE A 12 -4.97 -7.02 -12.35
N LEU A 13 -5.74 -6.19 -11.65
CA LEU A 13 -6.59 -5.17 -12.27
C LEU A 13 -5.79 -4.14 -13.06
N ILE A 14 -4.66 -3.67 -12.52
CA ILE A 14 -3.75 -2.76 -13.23
C ILE A 14 -3.18 -3.44 -14.48
N ALA A 15 -2.74 -4.68 -14.38
CA ALA A 15 -2.19 -5.42 -15.51
C ALA A 15 -3.24 -5.62 -16.62
N ILE A 16 -4.49 -5.95 -16.26
CA ILE A 16 -5.61 -6.05 -17.21
C ILE A 16 -5.90 -4.69 -17.84
N PHE A 17 -5.95 -3.62 -17.05
CA PHE A 17 -6.18 -2.28 -17.57
C PHE A 17 -5.10 -1.87 -18.59
N LEU A 18 -3.83 -2.07 -18.26
CA LEU A 18 -2.71 -1.80 -19.17
C LEU A 18 -2.79 -2.66 -20.43
N PHE A 19 -3.16 -3.94 -20.30
CA PHE A 19 -3.38 -4.81 -21.45
C PHE A 19 -4.52 -4.32 -22.34
N MET A 20 -5.65 -3.91 -21.76
CA MET A 20 -6.76 -3.34 -22.52
C MET A 20 -6.34 -2.07 -23.28
N VAL A 21 -5.56 -1.19 -22.64
CA VAL A 21 -4.99 0.00 -23.30
C VAL A 21 -4.11 -0.41 -24.48
N ILE A 22 -3.20 -1.36 -24.28
CA ILE A 22 -2.33 -1.85 -25.37
C ILE A 22 -3.15 -2.44 -26.52
N VAL A 23 -4.18 -3.24 -26.21
CA VAL A 23 -5.07 -3.81 -27.23
C VAL A 23 -5.77 -2.73 -28.02
N VAL A 24 -6.38 -1.74 -27.35
CA VAL A 24 -7.11 -0.65 -28.02
C VAL A 24 -6.21 0.15 -28.95
N PHE A 25 -4.98 0.46 -28.53
CA PHE A 25 -4.03 1.24 -29.33
C PHE A 25 -3.37 0.45 -30.46
N ASN A 26 -3.35 -0.89 -30.37
CA ASN A 26 -2.69 -1.74 -31.38
C ASN A 26 -3.66 -2.47 -32.31
N VAL A 27 -4.97 -2.43 -32.07
CA VAL A 27 -5.95 -2.99 -33.01
C VAL A 27 -6.07 -2.07 -34.22
N ASP A 28 -5.65 -2.56 -35.36
CA ASP A 28 -5.79 -1.86 -36.63
C ASP A 28 -7.10 -2.29 -37.31
N PRO A 29 -8.06 -1.36 -37.52
CA PRO A 29 -9.33 -1.67 -38.18
C PRO A 29 -9.19 -2.20 -39.61
N LYS A 30 -8.05 -1.92 -40.26
CA LYS A 30 -7.75 -2.37 -41.64
C LYS A 30 -7.16 -3.78 -41.68
N ARG A 31 -6.77 -4.35 -40.56
CA ARG A 31 -6.23 -5.73 -40.46
C ARG A 31 -7.34 -6.78 -40.41
N SER A 32 -7.07 -7.95 -40.95
CA SER A 32 -7.99 -9.08 -40.79
C SER A 32 -8.15 -9.44 -39.31
N LEU A 33 -9.31 -10.01 -38.95
CA LEU A 33 -9.62 -10.47 -37.59
C LEU A 33 -8.55 -11.43 -37.07
N LEU A 34 -8.08 -12.36 -37.90
CA LEU A 34 -7.05 -13.34 -37.54
C LEU A 34 -5.70 -12.71 -37.17
N LEU A 35 -5.29 -11.64 -37.90
CA LEU A 35 -4.05 -10.92 -37.58
C LEU A 35 -4.18 -10.14 -36.29
N ASN A 36 -5.34 -9.53 -36.05
CA ASN A 36 -5.62 -8.86 -34.78
C ASN A 36 -5.63 -9.83 -33.60
N LEU A 37 -6.22 -11.02 -33.73
CA LEU A 37 -6.21 -12.05 -32.69
C LEU A 37 -4.80 -12.55 -32.36
N LYS A 38 -3.97 -12.80 -33.39
CA LYS A 38 -2.56 -13.18 -33.16
C LYS A 38 -1.79 -12.08 -32.43
N HIS A 39 -2.06 -10.83 -32.77
CA HIS A 39 -1.41 -9.69 -32.11
C HIS A 39 -1.87 -9.53 -30.65
N ILE A 40 -3.15 -9.75 -30.36
CA ILE A 40 -3.69 -9.79 -28.99
C ILE A 40 -3.07 -10.94 -28.20
N GLN A 41 -2.95 -12.12 -28.80
CA GLN A 41 -2.34 -13.30 -28.15
C GLN A 41 -0.87 -13.03 -27.80
N SER A 42 -0.08 -12.46 -28.72
CA SER A 42 1.33 -12.12 -28.45
C SER A 42 1.48 -11.06 -27.34
N ASN A 43 0.53 -10.14 -27.26
CA ASN A 43 0.53 -9.10 -26.21
C ASN A 43 0.00 -9.61 -24.85
N GLY A 44 -0.63 -10.79 -24.79
CA GLY A 44 -1.12 -11.40 -23.55
C GLY A 44 -0.01 -11.65 -22.51
N PHE A 45 1.21 -11.87 -22.95
CA PHE A 45 2.38 -12.03 -22.09
C PHE A 45 2.69 -10.77 -21.26
N TYR A 46 2.29 -9.58 -21.71
CA TYR A 46 2.47 -8.34 -20.91
C TYR A 46 1.63 -8.33 -19.63
N VAL A 47 0.47 -9.00 -19.64
CA VAL A 47 -0.33 -9.21 -18.41
C VAL A 47 0.42 -10.09 -17.44
N PHE A 48 1.00 -11.18 -17.93
CA PHE A 48 1.83 -12.08 -17.12
C PHE A 48 3.05 -11.34 -16.53
N TYR A 49 3.74 -10.51 -17.31
CA TYR A 49 4.82 -9.67 -16.82
C TYR A 49 4.33 -8.74 -15.70
N GLY A 50 3.19 -8.08 -15.89
CA GLY A 50 2.62 -7.18 -14.89
C GLY A 50 2.37 -7.89 -13.56
N VAL A 51 1.81 -9.10 -13.59
CA VAL A 51 1.56 -9.90 -12.38
C VAL A 51 2.88 -10.32 -11.72
N CYS A 52 3.84 -10.84 -12.49
CA CYS A 52 5.15 -11.25 -11.96
C CYS A 52 5.90 -10.08 -11.32
N LEU A 53 5.96 -8.94 -12.00
CA LEU A 53 6.62 -7.73 -11.49
C LEU A 53 5.95 -7.20 -10.22
N ALA A 54 4.62 -7.26 -10.14
CA ALA A 54 3.89 -6.87 -8.94
C ALA A 54 4.17 -7.80 -7.76
N LEU A 55 4.24 -9.11 -7.98
CA LEU A 55 4.60 -10.08 -6.93
C LEU A 55 6.04 -9.90 -6.45
N ILE A 56 6.98 -9.68 -7.36
CA ILE A 56 8.40 -9.42 -7.02
C ILE A 56 8.51 -8.15 -6.17
N ASN A 57 7.85 -7.06 -6.58
CA ASN A 57 7.84 -5.83 -5.80
C ASN A 57 7.19 -6.01 -4.43
N PHE A 58 6.08 -6.72 -4.35
CA PHE A 58 5.43 -7.01 -3.08
C PHE A 58 6.36 -7.81 -2.14
N ALA A 59 7.00 -8.87 -2.64
CA ALA A 59 7.96 -9.67 -1.87
C ALA A 59 9.15 -8.81 -1.41
N PHE A 60 9.68 -7.97 -2.31
CA PHE A 60 10.76 -7.04 -2.01
C PHE A 60 10.38 -6.04 -0.91
N PHE A 61 9.21 -5.40 -0.98
CA PHE A 61 8.74 -4.49 0.06
C PHE A 61 8.53 -5.18 1.40
N LYS A 62 8.00 -6.39 1.39
CA LYS A 62 7.84 -7.20 2.61
C LYS A 62 9.20 -7.49 3.24
N TYR A 63 10.19 -7.90 2.44
CA TYR A 63 11.55 -8.15 2.86
C TYR A 63 12.20 -6.87 3.42
N LEU A 64 12.14 -5.78 2.68
CA LEU A 64 12.70 -4.49 3.06
C LEU A 64 12.12 -3.98 4.38
N ASN A 65 10.82 -4.11 4.58
CA ASN A 65 10.17 -3.70 5.82
C ASN A 65 10.48 -4.60 7.02
N HIS A 66 10.85 -5.86 6.77
CA HIS A 66 11.18 -6.79 7.84
C HIS A 66 12.63 -6.65 8.33
N TYR A 67 13.57 -6.52 7.41
CA TYR A 67 15.01 -6.54 7.72
C TYR A 67 15.63 -5.17 7.93
N VAL A 68 15.09 -4.11 7.35
CA VAL A 68 15.63 -2.76 7.53
C VAL A 68 15.00 -2.07 8.72
N VAL A 69 15.84 -1.68 9.68
CA VAL A 69 15.42 -0.93 10.88
C VAL A 69 15.13 0.52 10.51
N TRP A 70 13.94 0.75 9.95
CA TRP A 70 13.52 2.04 9.40
C TRP A 70 13.45 3.17 10.41
N TYR A 71 13.31 2.88 11.70
CA TYR A 71 13.26 3.94 12.70
C TYR A 71 14.59 4.75 12.72
N ARG A 72 15.72 4.09 12.42
CA ARG A 72 17.04 4.73 12.35
C ARG A 72 17.25 5.55 11.07
N TYR A 73 16.57 5.18 9.95
CA TYR A 73 16.75 5.77 8.62
C TYR A 73 15.46 6.37 8.06
N GLN A 74 14.59 6.88 8.92
CA GLN A 74 13.24 7.34 8.56
C GLN A 74 13.23 8.38 7.43
N LYS A 75 14.21 9.30 7.40
CA LYS A 75 14.35 10.34 6.36
C LYS A 75 14.64 9.76 4.97
N TYR A 76 15.41 8.66 4.89
CA TYR A 76 15.86 8.07 3.63
C TYR A 76 14.96 6.94 3.13
N ARG A 77 14.00 6.51 3.96
CA ARG A 77 13.14 5.37 3.66
C ARG A 77 12.42 5.49 2.31
N LEU A 78 11.88 6.67 2.00
CA LEU A 78 11.17 6.90 0.75
C LEU A 78 12.11 6.82 -0.45
N ILE A 79 13.25 7.50 -0.37
CA ILE A 79 14.22 7.58 -1.48
C ILE A 79 14.84 6.20 -1.73
N ILE A 80 15.32 5.53 -0.69
CA ILE A 80 15.93 4.21 -0.81
C ILE A 80 14.90 3.18 -1.29
N GLY A 81 13.69 3.19 -0.72
CA GLY A 81 12.62 2.30 -1.12
C GLY A 81 12.19 2.50 -2.58
N PHE A 82 12.07 3.75 -3.02
CA PHE A 82 11.73 4.08 -4.40
C PHE A 82 12.83 3.65 -5.38
N LEU A 83 14.07 4.08 -5.16
CA LEU A 83 15.18 3.76 -6.06
C LEU A 83 15.42 2.26 -6.15
N SER A 84 15.42 1.56 -5.01
CA SER A 84 15.61 0.11 -4.99
C SER A 84 14.46 -0.65 -5.67
N SER A 85 13.21 -0.17 -5.54
CA SER A 85 12.07 -0.78 -6.24
C SER A 85 12.15 -0.60 -7.75
N VAL A 86 12.56 0.57 -8.24
CA VAL A 86 12.77 0.81 -9.68
C VAL A 86 13.85 -0.10 -10.24
N VAL A 87 15.00 -0.22 -9.53
CA VAL A 87 16.11 -1.09 -9.96
C VAL A 87 15.66 -2.55 -10.03
N ILE A 88 15.04 -3.07 -8.97
CA ILE A 88 14.64 -4.49 -8.93
C ILE A 88 13.57 -4.80 -9.98
N THR A 89 12.65 -3.86 -10.23
CA THR A 89 11.62 -4.03 -11.26
C THR A 89 12.22 -4.05 -12.65
N MET A 90 13.19 -3.16 -12.93
CA MET A 90 13.87 -3.12 -14.22
C MET A 90 14.68 -4.39 -14.49
N VAL A 91 15.46 -4.84 -13.51
CA VAL A 91 16.21 -6.10 -13.60
C VAL A 91 15.27 -7.28 -13.84
N SER A 92 14.18 -7.36 -13.07
CA SER A 92 13.18 -8.42 -13.22
C SER A 92 12.51 -8.39 -14.59
N PHE A 93 12.21 -7.22 -15.13
CA PHE A 93 11.64 -7.07 -16.47
C PHE A 93 12.59 -7.58 -17.55
N ILE A 94 13.88 -7.22 -17.48
CA ILE A 94 14.91 -7.70 -18.43
C ILE A 94 15.00 -9.24 -18.39
N ILE A 95 15.03 -9.82 -17.18
CA ILE A 95 15.08 -11.29 -17.01
C ILE A 95 13.84 -11.95 -17.57
N LEU A 96 12.65 -11.46 -17.25
CA LEU A 96 11.39 -12.03 -17.77
C LEU A 96 11.31 -11.96 -19.28
N ARG A 97 11.77 -10.86 -19.87
CA ARG A 97 11.78 -10.67 -21.31
C ARG A 97 12.77 -11.63 -21.99
N LEU A 98 13.97 -11.76 -21.42
CA LEU A 98 14.96 -12.72 -21.90
C LEU A 98 14.41 -14.16 -21.88
N LEU A 99 13.84 -14.57 -20.73
CA LEU A 99 13.26 -15.91 -20.59
C LEU A 99 12.12 -16.14 -21.57
N HIS A 100 11.25 -15.16 -21.77
CA HIS A 100 10.16 -15.26 -22.74
C HIS A 100 10.65 -15.43 -24.17
N ARG A 101 11.54 -14.57 -24.62
CA ARG A 101 12.03 -14.57 -26.00
C ARG A 101 12.90 -15.80 -26.31
N VAL A 102 13.81 -16.16 -25.40
CA VAL A 102 14.74 -17.28 -25.64
C VAL A 102 14.09 -18.63 -25.29
N ALA A 103 13.44 -18.77 -24.11
CA ALA A 103 12.96 -20.06 -23.66
C ALA A 103 11.57 -20.42 -24.23
N ILE A 104 10.67 -19.43 -24.43
CA ILE A 104 9.29 -19.70 -24.89
C ILE A 104 9.18 -19.52 -26.40
N GLU A 105 9.71 -18.43 -26.97
CA GLU A 105 9.67 -18.21 -28.42
C GLU A 105 10.79 -18.93 -29.19
N GLY A 106 11.80 -19.50 -28.50
CA GLY A 106 12.90 -20.23 -29.10
C GLY A 106 13.86 -19.36 -29.93
N ILE A 107 13.93 -18.08 -29.65
CA ILE A 107 14.79 -17.14 -30.38
C ILE A 107 16.24 -17.31 -29.89
N ASP A 108 17.16 -17.40 -30.83
CA ASP A 108 18.59 -17.45 -30.49
C ASP A 108 19.04 -16.20 -29.71
N TYR A 109 19.91 -16.41 -28.71
CA TYR A 109 20.35 -15.36 -27.81
C TYR A 109 21.08 -14.21 -28.54
N GLU A 110 21.92 -14.53 -29.54
CA GLU A 110 22.63 -13.50 -30.31
C GLU A 110 21.66 -12.67 -31.16
N TYR A 111 20.65 -13.34 -31.76
CA TYR A 111 19.61 -12.67 -32.52
C TYR A 111 18.75 -11.78 -31.62
N PHE A 112 18.40 -12.27 -30.42
CA PHE A 112 17.70 -11.47 -29.43
C PHE A 112 18.45 -10.16 -29.14
N LEU A 113 19.75 -10.22 -28.82
CA LEU A 113 20.54 -9.03 -28.52
C LEU A 113 20.61 -8.02 -29.70
N LYS A 114 20.65 -8.52 -30.93
CA LYS A 114 20.69 -7.67 -32.13
C LYS A 114 19.35 -7.03 -32.49
N THR A 115 18.24 -7.66 -32.14
CA THR A 115 16.90 -7.24 -32.53
C THR A 115 16.14 -6.48 -31.46
N GLU A 116 16.65 -6.46 -30.22
CA GLU A 116 16.00 -5.75 -29.12
C GLU A 116 16.02 -4.23 -29.32
N ASN A 117 14.86 -3.64 -29.11
CA ASN A 117 14.68 -2.21 -29.31
C ASN A 117 14.79 -1.46 -27.99
N ILE A 118 15.80 -0.62 -27.86
CA ILE A 118 16.04 0.20 -26.66
C ILE A 118 14.86 1.09 -26.30
N LYS A 119 14.05 1.52 -27.29
CA LYS A 119 12.85 2.34 -27.04
C LYS A 119 11.81 1.61 -26.18
N MET A 120 11.71 0.27 -26.32
CA MET A 120 10.82 -0.55 -25.49
C MET A 120 11.25 -0.55 -24.02
N TYR A 121 12.55 -0.65 -23.78
CA TYR A 121 13.09 -0.58 -22.40
C TYR A 121 12.94 0.80 -21.79
N LEU A 122 13.12 1.86 -22.60
CA LEU A 122 12.91 3.23 -22.14
C LEU A 122 11.42 3.46 -21.76
N LEU A 123 10.50 3.01 -22.59
CA LEU A 123 9.07 3.10 -22.31
C LEU A 123 8.69 2.32 -21.05
N ALA A 124 9.18 1.07 -20.95
CA ALA A 124 8.98 0.23 -19.76
C ALA A 124 9.54 0.92 -18.50
N PHE A 125 10.74 1.49 -18.57
CA PHE A 125 11.36 2.24 -17.48
C PHE A 125 10.48 3.42 -17.03
N LEU A 126 10.00 4.24 -17.97
CA LEU A 126 9.12 5.37 -17.65
C LEU A 126 7.82 4.91 -16.97
N CYS A 127 7.19 3.87 -17.50
CA CYS A 127 5.99 3.29 -16.88
C CYS A 127 6.26 2.77 -15.47
N MET A 128 7.39 2.08 -15.26
CA MET A 128 7.79 1.55 -13.95
C MET A 128 8.06 2.66 -12.94
N VAL A 129 8.70 3.76 -13.35
CA VAL A 129 8.95 4.93 -12.49
C VAL A 129 7.61 5.53 -12.04
N VAL A 130 6.68 5.76 -12.96
CA VAL A 130 5.36 6.34 -12.63
C VAL A 130 4.57 5.41 -11.70
N ILE A 131 4.48 4.12 -12.01
CA ILE A 131 3.76 3.14 -11.19
C ILE A 131 4.39 3.04 -9.81
N SER A 132 5.73 2.93 -9.74
CA SER A 132 6.46 2.86 -8.47
C SER A 132 6.23 4.12 -7.63
N ALA A 133 6.25 5.30 -8.23
CA ALA A 133 5.98 6.56 -7.54
C ALA A 133 4.57 6.58 -6.93
N LEU A 134 3.55 6.19 -7.69
CA LEU A 134 2.16 6.11 -7.20
C LEU A 134 2.04 5.14 -6.01
N PHE A 135 2.65 3.96 -6.08
CA PHE A 135 2.65 3.01 -4.97
C PHE A 135 3.34 3.55 -3.72
N HIS A 136 4.48 4.25 -3.88
CA HIS A 136 5.21 4.85 -2.77
C HIS A 136 4.42 5.97 -2.10
N VAL A 137 3.79 6.86 -2.89
CA VAL A 137 2.93 7.93 -2.38
C VAL A 137 1.75 7.34 -1.61
N PHE A 138 1.07 6.33 -2.17
CA PHE A 138 -0.05 5.66 -1.52
C PHE A 138 0.36 4.96 -0.21
N TYR A 139 1.48 4.24 -0.21
CA TYR A 139 2.02 3.59 0.97
C TYR A 139 2.39 4.62 2.06
N PHE A 140 3.03 5.71 1.67
CA PHE A 140 3.40 6.79 2.59
C PHE A 140 2.15 7.44 3.21
N TYR A 141 1.15 7.71 2.39
CA TYR A 141 -0.13 8.25 2.87
C TYR A 141 -0.79 7.32 3.91
N GLN A 142 -0.82 6.02 3.65
CA GLN A 142 -1.33 5.05 4.62
C GLN A 142 -0.54 5.04 5.94
N GLN A 143 0.78 5.19 5.87
CA GLN A 143 1.62 5.25 7.07
C GLN A 143 1.35 6.51 7.90
N LEU A 144 1.20 7.64 7.24
CA LEU A 144 0.82 8.89 7.91
C LEU A 144 -0.53 8.78 8.61
N GLN A 145 -1.52 8.18 7.95
CA GLN A 145 -2.84 7.96 8.56
C GLN A 145 -2.76 7.04 9.80
N LYS A 146 -2.00 5.96 9.72
CA LYS A 146 -1.78 5.06 10.86
C LYS A 146 -1.11 5.78 12.04
N SER A 147 -0.09 6.60 11.77
CA SER A 147 0.61 7.37 12.78
C SER A 147 -0.34 8.36 13.47
N LYS A 148 -1.16 9.09 12.69
CA LYS A 148 -2.17 10.02 13.24
C LYS A 148 -3.21 9.32 14.12
N ILE A 149 -3.71 8.16 13.68
CA ILE A 149 -4.65 7.36 14.47
C ILE A 149 -4.01 6.90 15.78
N GLN A 150 -2.75 6.52 15.75
CA GLN A 150 -2.02 6.07 16.94
C GLN A 150 -1.79 7.22 17.92
N GLU A 151 -1.44 8.39 17.42
CA GLU A 151 -1.31 9.62 18.21
C GLU A 151 -2.65 9.99 18.89
N GLN A 152 -3.75 9.99 18.13
CA GLN A 152 -5.09 10.23 18.68
C GLN A 152 -5.49 9.23 19.76
N LYS A 153 -5.15 7.94 19.61
CA LYS A 153 -5.38 6.92 20.63
C LYS A 153 -4.60 7.18 21.91
N VAL A 154 -3.35 7.64 21.80
CA VAL A 154 -2.53 8.00 22.96
C VAL A 154 -3.13 9.21 23.68
N ILE A 155 -3.53 10.24 22.94
CA ILE A 155 -4.18 11.44 23.51
C ILE A 155 -5.48 11.05 24.22
N ALA A 156 -6.35 10.28 23.58
CA ALA A 156 -7.61 9.83 24.15
C ALA A 156 -7.39 8.96 25.40
N GLY A 157 -6.43 8.03 25.36
CA GLY A 157 -6.08 7.21 26.52
C GLY A 157 -5.54 8.03 27.70
N THR A 158 -4.71 9.03 27.42
CA THR A 158 -4.20 9.95 28.44
C THR A 158 -5.32 10.79 29.06
N ALA A 159 -6.25 11.27 28.24
CA ALA A 159 -7.41 12.04 28.71
C ALA A 159 -8.33 11.17 29.59
N SER A 160 -8.60 9.92 29.18
CA SER A 160 -9.37 8.97 29.99
C SER A 160 -8.70 8.68 31.33
N ALA A 161 -7.40 8.39 31.33
CA ALA A 161 -6.65 8.11 32.55
C ALA A 161 -6.65 9.33 33.51
N LYS A 162 -6.54 10.55 32.99
CA LYS A 162 -6.65 11.79 33.79
C LYS A 162 -8.07 11.95 34.37
N PHE A 163 -9.09 11.67 33.57
CA PHE A 163 -10.49 11.72 34.03
C PHE A 163 -10.75 10.71 35.15
N ASP A 164 -10.26 9.46 34.97
CA ASP A 164 -10.42 8.41 35.98
C ASP A 164 -9.65 8.76 37.28
N ALA A 165 -8.45 9.32 37.16
CA ALA A 165 -7.69 9.81 38.31
C ALA A 165 -8.43 10.93 39.06
N LEU A 166 -9.00 11.89 38.33
CA LEU A 166 -9.78 12.98 38.91
C LEU A 166 -11.07 12.47 39.57
N LYS A 167 -11.78 11.53 38.92
CA LYS A 167 -12.96 10.87 39.48
C LYS A 167 -12.64 10.13 40.78
N ASN A 168 -11.49 9.45 40.83
CA ASN A 168 -11.06 8.72 42.03
C ASN A 168 -10.62 9.63 43.19
N GLN A 169 -10.30 10.93 42.91
CA GLN A 169 -10.06 11.94 43.96
C GLN A 169 -11.36 12.39 44.65
N LEU A 170 -12.50 12.20 44.00
CA LEU A 170 -13.80 12.40 44.62
C LEU A 170 -14.15 11.07 45.34
N ASP A 171 -13.98 11.05 46.66
CA ASP A 171 -14.36 9.89 47.46
C ASP A 171 -15.90 9.64 47.31
N PRO A 172 -16.35 8.58 46.61
CA PRO A 172 -17.77 8.35 46.41
C PRO A 172 -18.51 8.14 47.72
N HIS A 173 -17.84 7.54 48.70
CA HIS A 173 -18.40 7.30 50.03
C HIS A 173 -18.65 8.62 50.81
N PHE A 174 -17.71 9.56 50.71
CA PHE A 174 -17.90 10.88 51.26
C PHE A 174 -19.09 11.64 50.62
N LEU A 175 -19.21 11.57 49.29
CA LEU A 175 -20.34 12.21 48.57
C LEU A 175 -21.68 11.57 48.97
N PHE A 176 -21.78 10.24 49.01
CA PHE A 176 -23.00 9.54 49.46
C PHE A 176 -23.37 9.86 50.90
N ASN A 177 -22.38 9.87 51.79
CA ASN A 177 -22.63 10.22 53.19
C ASN A 177 -23.07 11.67 53.40
N SER A 178 -22.43 12.58 52.65
CA SER A 178 -22.81 14.02 52.70
C SER A 178 -24.21 14.25 52.13
N LEU A 179 -24.59 13.55 51.06
CA LEU A 179 -25.96 13.63 50.51
C LEU A 179 -26.99 13.06 51.44
N ASN A 180 -26.68 11.89 52.12
CA ASN A 180 -27.58 11.30 53.10
C ASN A 180 -27.80 12.23 54.31
N VAL A 181 -26.71 12.84 54.82
CA VAL A 181 -26.82 13.84 55.92
C VAL A 181 -27.64 15.04 55.47
N LEU A 182 -27.46 15.56 54.22
CA LEU A 182 -28.23 16.65 53.71
C LEU A 182 -29.73 16.29 53.57
N THR A 183 -30.03 15.08 53.11
CA THR A 183 -31.40 14.58 52.97
C THR A 183 -32.07 14.51 54.34
N SER A 184 -31.39 13.95 55.37
CA SER A 184 -31.94 13.90 56.73
C SER A 184 -32.16 15.29 57.36
N LEU A 185 -31.25 16.26 57.06
CA LEU A 185 -31.40 17.64 57.53
C LEU A 185 -32.61 18.36 56.84
N ILE A 186 -32.88 18.04 55.58
CA ILE A 186 -34.05 18.57 54.87
C ILE A 186 -35.35 18.02 55.48
N ASP A 187 -35.36 16.75 55.90
CA ASP A 187 -36.54 16.10 56.46
C ASP A 187 -36.76 16.55 57.90
N GLU A 188 -35.69 16.71 58.71
CA GLU A 188 -35.83 17.11 60.14
C GLU A 188 -35.93 18.59 60.33
N ASN A 189 -35.21 19.40 59.59
CA ASN A 189 -35.23 20.87 59.79
C ASN A 189 -34.89 21.64 58.50
N PRO A 190 -35.89 21.97 57.64
CA PRO A 190 -35.69 22.60 56.32
C PRO A 190 -34.97 23.99 56.41
N ILE A 191 -35.00 24.65 57.57
CA ILE A 191 -34.37 25.96 57.76
C ILE A 191 -32.86 25.83 57.85
N ASN A 192 -32.33 24.78 58.54
CA ASN A 192 -30.90 24.54 58.67
C ASN A 192 -30.28 23.93 57.41
N ALA A 193 -31.03 23.35 56.52
CA ALA A 193 -30.56 22.80 55.25
C ALA A 193 -30.24 23.91 54.19
N LYS A 194 -30.66 25.15 54.47
CA LYS A 194 -30.45 26.28 53.54
C LYS A 194 -29.20 27.13 53.87
N ASN A 195 -28.54 26.91 54.99
CA ASN A 195 -27.29 27.57 55.40
C ASN A 195 -26.13 26.63 55.17
#